data_3ada5b333429b75fb3a9a2f5a767fa79
#
_entry.id   3ada5b333429b75fb3a9a2f5a767fa79
#
_cell.length_a   1.000
_cell.length_b   1.000
_cell.length_c   1.000
_cell.angle_alpha   90.00
_cell.angle_beta   90.00
_cell.angle_gamma   90.00
#
_symmetry.space_group_name_H-M   'P 1'
#
loop_
_entity.id
_entity.type
_entity.pdbx_description
1 polymer ?
#
loop_
_entity_poly.entity_id
_entity_poly.type
_entity_poly.pdbx_seq_one_letter_code
_entity_poly.pdbx_strand_id
1 'polypeptide(L)'
;IQTLAHLSTFLRWPESNGLQDNRDNLLPEEEKTYELIESMLKNFSECVRTKKVHLGMDEAHGLGLGEYLRKHGFTNRLSIMKRHLAKVEELCAKYGLEPMMWSDMFFNLASKDGSYYGVPEEYEWPEEEKPGDNLTMVYWDYYNHDPKTYERMLSLHKKLSNKVYFAGGGW
;
A
#
# COMPACT_ATOMS: atom_id res chain seq x y z
N ILE A 1 -5.54 8.49 4.43
CA ILE A 1 -4.90 8.02 5.67
C ILE A 1 -3.65 7.21 5.34
N GLN A 2 -2.76 7.02 6.30
CA GLN A 2 -1.59 6.15 6.12
C GLN A 2 -1.79 4.89 6.99
N THR A 3 -1.77 3.73 6.37
CA THR A 3 -2.03 2.46 7.04
C THR A 3 -0.81 1.53 7.08
N LEU A 4 0.34 1.96 6.59
CA LEU A 4 1.58 1.15 6.60
C LEU A 4 2.84 1.99 6.78
N ALA A 5 3.13 2.96 5.92
CA ALA A 5 4.36 3.75 5.92
C ALA A 5 4.12 5.24 6.19
N HIS A 6 5.19 6.06 6.15
CA HIS A 6 5.16 7.51 6.44
C HIS A 6 4.66 7.88 7.84
N LEU A 7 4.90 7.01 8.81
CA LEU A 7 4.44 7.14 10.19
C LEU A 7 5.58 7.45 11.18
N SER A 8 6.75 7.83 10.69
CA SER A 8 7.94 8.05 11.53
C SER A 8 7.75 9.05 12.67
N THR A 9 6.87 10.04 12.51
CA THR A 9 6.55 11.01 13.56
C THR A 9 5.64 10.38 14.63
N PHE A 10 4.58 9.68 14.20
CA PHE A 10 3.66 8.98 15.08
C PHE A 10 4.35 7.85 15.86
N LEU A 11 5.19 7.07 15.19
CA LEU A 11 5.86 5.91 15.77
C LEU A 11 6.93 6.26 16.84
N ARG A 12 7.23 7.54 17.05
CA ARG A 12 8.11 8.01 18.13
C ARG A 12 7.37 8.18 19.48
N TRP A 13 6.05 8.19 19.46
CA TRP A 13 5.27 8.40 20.66
C TRP A 13 5.21 7.12 21.51
N PRO A 14 5.22 7.23 22.85
CA PRO A 14 5.17 6.06 23.75
C PRO A 14 3.94 5.18 23.51
N GLU A 15 2.81 5.78 23.11
CA GLU A 15 1.55 5.10 22.84
C GLU A 15 1.64 4.16 21.62
N SER A 16 2.58 4.40 20.72
CA SER A 16 2.81 3.54 19.54
C SER A 16 3.70 2.33 19.84
N ASN A 17 4.08 2.10 21.09
CA ASN A 17 4.93 0.97 21.46
C ASN A 17 4.29 -0.36 21.07
N GLY A 18 5.05 -1.16 20.32
CA GLY A 18 4.60 -2.44 19.77
C GLY A 18 3.90 -2.36 18.40
N LEU A 19 3.74 -1.14 17.84
CA LEU A 19 3.16 -0.94 16.50
C LEU A 19 4.23 -0.81 15.40
N GLN A 20 5.50 -0.76 15.76
CA GLN A 20 6.58 -0.41 14.87
C GLN A 20 7.31 -1.65 14.32
N ASP A 21 7.32 -1.82 13.00
CA ASP A 21 8.24 -2.73 12.31
C ASP A 21 9.64 -2.11 12.23
N ASN A 22 9.71 -0.89 11.72
CA ASN A 22 10.94 -0.09 11.65
C ASN A 22 10.59 1.38 11.88
N ARG A 23 11.55 2.28 11.65
CA ARG A 23 11.38 3.71 11.96
C ARG A 23 10.14 4.35 11.34
N ASP A 24 9.68 3.86 10.19
CA ASP A 24 8.65 4.49 9.38
C ASP A 24 7.39 3.64 9.15
N ASN A 25 7.53 2.31 9.31
CA ASN A 25 6.46 1.37 8.98
C ASN A 25 5.79 0.79 10.22
N LEU A 26 4.47 0.62 10.14
CA LEU A 26 3.73 -0.22 11.07
C LEU A 26 4.19 -1.68 10.98
N LEU A 27 4.00 -2.41 12.05
CA LEU A 27 4.28 -3.84 12.16
C LEU A 27 3.06 -4.63 11.68
N PRO A 28 3.12 -5.26 10.48
CA PRO A 28 2.02 -6.08 9.99
C PRO A 28 1.80 -7.33 10.85
N GLU A 29 0.60 -7.91 10.74
CA GLU A 29 0.20 -9.17 11.40
C GLU A 29 0.16 -9.09 12.93
N GLU A 30 0.15 -7.88 13.51
CA GLU A 30 -0.05 -7.62 14.93
C GLU A 30 -1.45 -7.05 15.18
N GLU A 31 -2.16 -7.60 16.16
CA GLU A 31 -3.52 -7.19 16.50
C GLU A 31 -3.64 -5.69 16.75
N LYS A 32 -2.73 -5.12 17.55
CA LYS A 32 -2.69 -3.68 17.86
C LYS A 32 -2.58 -2.80 16.60
N THR A 33 -1.88 -3.25 15.58
CA THR A 33 -1.79 -2.53 14.31
C THR A 33 -3.15 -2.41 13.64
N TYR A 34 -3.91 -3.48 13.65
CA TYR A 34 -5.25 -3.49 13.05
C TYR A 34 -6.30 -2.80 13.92
N GLU A 35 -6.16 -2.81 15.25
CA GLU A 35 -6.97 -1.98 16.16
C GLU A 35 -6.79 -0.47 15.87
N LEU A 36 -5.54 -0.04 15.66
CA LEU A 36 -5.25 1.34 15.26
C LEU A 36 -5.88 1.68 13.91
N ILE A 37 -5.66 0.83 12.90
CA ILE A 37 -6.20 1.05 11.54
C ILE A 37 -7.73 1.05 11.57
N GLU A 38 -8.33 0.13 12.30
CA GLU A 38 -9.78 0.08 12.48
C GLU A 38 -10.34 1.36 13.09
N SER A 39 -9.67 1.87 14.14
CA SER A 39 -10.05 3.13 14.76
C SER A 39 -9.99 4.30 13.77
N MET A 40 -8.95 4.37 12.92
CA MET A 40 -8.84 5.40 11.87
C MET A 40 -9.97 5.27 10.84
N LEU A 41 -10.26 4.06 10.34
CA LEU A 41 -11.28 3.82 9.33
C LEU A 41 -12.68 4.09 9.87
N LYS A 42 -12.96 3.69 11.11
CA LYS A 42 -14.21 3.98 11.80
C LYS A 42 -14.45 5.49 11.88
N ASN A 43 -13.49 6.22 12.43
CA ASN A 43 -13.58 7.68 12.56
C ASN A 43 -13.74 8.36 11.18
N PHE A 44 -13.00 7.90 10.17
CA PHE A 44 -13.16 8.39 8.81
C PHE A 44 -14.60 8.20 8.32
N SER A 45 -15.17 6.99 8.49
CA SER A 45 -16.53 6.68 8.02
C SER A 45 -17.62 7.51 8.70
N GLU A 46 -17.39 7.94 9.95
CA GLU A 46 -18.33 8.74 10.73
C GLU A 46 -18.20 10.25 10.43
N CYS A 47 -17.00 10.72 10.06
CA CYS A 47 -16.72 12.14 9.89
C CYS A 47 -16.88 12.67 8.47
N VAL A 48 -16.86 11.80 7.44
CA VAL A 48 -16.90 12.22 6.03
C VAL A 48 -18.04 11.55 5.26
N ARG A 49 -18.54 12.24 4.23
CA ARG A 49 -19.63 11.73 3.41
C ARG A 49 -19.19 10.75 2.31
N THR A 50 -17.93 10.87 1.87
CA THR A 50 -17.40 9.97 0.84
C THR A 50 -17.21 8.56 1.39
N LYS A 51 -17.41 7.56 0.55
CA LYS A 51 -17.05 6.17 0.84
C LYS A 51 -15.65 5.80 0.36
N LYS A 52 -15.03 6.62 -0.48
CA LYS A 52 -13.68 6.40 -0.97
C LYS A 52 -12.66 6.83 0.06
N VAL A 53 -11.79 5.89 0.46
CA VAL A 53 -10.70 6.12 1.40
C VAL A 53 -9.37 5.73 0.77
N HIS A 54 -8.41 6.66 0.77
CA HIS A 54 -7.05 6.36 0.33
C HIS A 54 -6.23 5.86 1.52
N LEU A 55 -5.68 4.64 1.39
CA LEU A 55 -4.97 3.92 2.45
C LEU A 55 -3.49 4.28 2.56
N GLY A 56 -2.95 5.03 1.59
CA GLY A 56 -1.52 5.29 1.49
C GLY A 56 -0.75 4.06 1.01
N MET A 57 0.08 3.51 1.87
CA MET A 57 0.92 2.32 1.67
C MET A 57 2.05 2.50 0.65
N ASP A 58 2.35 3.73 0.28
CA ASP A 58 3.47 4.09 -0.57
C ASP A 58 4.81 4.03 0.18
N GLU A 59 5.87 3.84 -0.59
CA GLU A 59 7.27 3.94 -0.13
C GLU A 59 7.62 3.10 1.12
N ALA A 60 6.92 2.00 1.36
CA ALA A 60 7.19 1.11 2.49
C ALA A 60 8.48 0.29 2.29
N HIS A 61 9.60 0.98 1.98
CA HIS A 61 10.86 0.36 1.56
C HIS A 61 11.47 -0.59 2.59
N GLY A 62 11.22 -0.36 3.87
CA GLY A 62 11.71 -1.20 4.96
C GLY A 62 10.73 -2.27 5.44
N LEU A 63 9.60 -2.47 4.76
CA LEU A 63 8.57 -3.43 5.15
C LEU A 63 9.15 -4.83 5.41
N GLY A 64 8.89 -5.38 6.58
CA GLY A 64 9.31 -6.73 6.96
C GLY A 64 10.80 -6.89 7.25
N LEU A 65 11.57 -5.80 7.37
CA LEU A 65 13.02 -5.83 7.61
C LEU A 65 13.41 -5.37 9.03
N GLY A 66 12.43 -5.07 9.87
CA GLY A 66 12.64 -4.63 11.25
C GLY A 66 12.18 -5.68 12.28
N GLU A 67 11.22 -5.29 13.11
CA GLU A 67 10.66 -6.15 14.16
C GLU A 67 9.94 -7.37 13.57
N TYR A 68 9.35 -7.24 12.40
CA TYR A 68 8.75 -8.36 11.68
C TYR A 68 9.79 -9.45 11.38
N LEU A 69 10.97 -9.06 10.84
CA LEU A 69 12.07 -9.99 10.58
C LEU A 69 12.53 -10.68 11.88
N ARG A 70 12.61 -9.93 12.98
CA ARG A 70 13.01 -10.47 14.29
C ARG A 70 12.02 -11.52 14.80
N LYS A 71 10.71 -11.30 14.61
CA LYS A 71 9.65 -12.20 15.11
C LYS A 71 9.41 -13.42 14.22
N HIS A 72 9.40 -13.23 12.90
CA HIS A 72 8.90 -14.21 11.94
C HIS A 72 10.00 -14.76 11.00
N GLY A 73 11.22 -14.23 11.08
CA GLY A 73 12.26 -14.54 10.11
C GLY A 73 12.02 -13.89 8.75
N PHE A 74 12.91 -14.17 7.80
CA PHE A 74 12.78 -13.61 6.45
C PHE A 74 11.52 -14.15 5.75
N THR A 75 10.69 -13.22 5.30
CA THR A 75 9.45 -13.51 4.57
C THR A 75 9.43 -12.67 3.28
N ASN A 76 8.89 -13.21 2.20
CA ASN A 76 8.70 -12.46 0.96
C ASN A 76 7.87 -11.20 1.25
N ARG A 77 8.41 -10.04 0.91
CA ARG A 77 7.83 -8.74 1.28
C ARG A 77 6.51 -8.44 0.55
N LEU A 78 6.36 -8.91 -0.69
CA LEU A 78 5.10 -8.81 -1.41
C LEU A 78 4.01 -9.64 -0.71
N SER A 79 4.36 -10.81 -0.20
CA SER A 79 3.43 -11.63 0.59
C SER A 79 3.02 -10.94 1.90
N ILE A 80 3.95 -10.25 2.59
CA ILE A 80 3.62 -9.45 3.78
C ILE A 80 2.65 -8.34 3.40
N MET A 81 2.97 -7.58 2.33
CA MET A 81 2.14 -6.48 1.83
C MET A 81 0.71 -6.96 1.53
N LYS A 82 0.57 -8.09 0.84
CA LYS A 82 -0.73 -8.64 0.47
C LYS A 82 -1.57 -9.08 1.67
N ARG A 83 -0.96 -9.78 2.64
CA ARG A 83 -1.69 -10.19 3.85
C ARG A 83 -2.13 -8.99 4.68
N HIS A 84 -1.25 -7.98 4.79
CA HIS A 84 -1.60 -6.72 5.45
C HIS A 84 -2.75 -6.01 4.73
N LEU A 85 -2.64 -5.87 3.41
CA LEU A 85 -3.68 -5.24 2.58
C LEU A 85 -5.02 -5.96 2.70
N ALA A 86 -5.03 -7.29 2.59
CA ALA A 86 -6.26 -8.08 2.71
C ALA A 86 -6.97 -7.80 4.05
N LYS A 87 -6.20 -7.69 5.14
CA LYS A 87 -6.77 -7.35 6.46
C LYS A 87 -7.33 -5.94 6.52
N VAL A 88 -6.67 -4.98 5.88
CA VAL A 88 -7.16 -3.59 5.80
C VAL A 88 -8.40 -3.49 4.90
N GLU A 89 -8.48 -4.27 3.80
CA GLU A 89 -9.67 -4.35 2.95
C GLU A 89 -10.88 -4.94 3.71
N GLU A 90 -10.69 -5.97 4.56
CA GLU A 90 -11.73 -6.49 5.45
C GLU A 90 -12.27 -5.38 6.38
N LEU A 91 -11.38 -4.58 6.96
CA LEU A 91 -11.77 -3.46 7.81
C LEU A 91 -12.50 -2.37 7.00
N CYS A 92 -12.07 -2.06 5.79
CA CYS A 92 -12.80 -1.14 4.90
C CYS A 92 -14.20 -1.64 4.61
N ALA A 93 -14.35 -2.92 4.28
CA ALA A 93 -15.66 -3.53 4.01
C ALA A 93 -16.58 -3.47 5.23
N LYS A 94 -16.06 -3.68 6.44
CA LYS A 94 -16.81 -3.56 7.71
C LYS A 94 -17.48 -2.19 7.88
N TYR A 95 -16.82 -1.13 7.39
CA TYR A 95 -17.32 0.26 7.48
C TYR A 95 -17.93 0.78 6.17
N GLY A 96 -18.14 -0.10 5.18
CA GLY A 96 -18.73 0.25 3.89
C GLY A 96 -17.87 1.23 3.08
N LEU A 97 -16.56 1.15 3.22
CA LEU A 97 -15.59 2.00 2.54
C LEU A 97 -15.04 1.32 1.27
N GLU A 98 -14.73 2.14 0.27
CA GLU A 98 -14.13 1.76 -1.00
C GLU A 98 -12.63 2.11 -0.95
N PRO A 99 -11.74 1.12 -0.79
CA PRO A 99 -10.31 1.39 -0.60
C PRO A 99 -9.60 1.79 -1.90
N MET A 100 -8.66 2.71 -1.76
CA MET A 100 -7.70 3.11 -2.79
C MET A 100 -6.30 3.07 -2.16
N MET A 101 -5.26 2.75 -2.93
CA MET A 101 -3.88 2.83 -2.46
C MET A 101 -2.92 3.25 -3.58
N TRP A 102 -1.76 3.75 -3.20
CA TRP A 102 -0.66 3.96 -4.13
C TRP A 102 -0.12 2.63 -4.66
N SER A 103 0.18 2.57 -5.94
CA SER A 103 0.55 1.33 -6.62
C SER A 103 2.04 0.99 -6.57
N ASP A 104 2.89 1.95 -6.23
CA ASP A 104 4.35 1.86 -6.33
C ASP A 104 4.93 0.62 -5.65
N MET A 105 4.42 0.26 -4.46
CA MET A 105 4.95 -0.88 -3.72
C MET A 105 4.73 -2.22 -4.42
N PHE A 106 3.64 -2.40 -5.17
CA PHE A 106 3.45 -3.61 -5.97
C PHE A 106 4.56 -3.73 -7.02
N PHE A 107 4.83 -2.65 -7.75
CA PHE A 107 5.87 -2.60 -8.76
C PHE A 107 7.29 -2.71 -8.16
N ASN A 108 7.54 -1.98 -7.07
CA ASN A 108 8.82 -2.01 -6.37
C ASN A 108 9.18 -3.41 -5.88
N LEU A 109 8.22 -4.10 -5.25
CA LEU A 109 8.44 -5.43 -4.69
C LEU A 109 8.50 -6.54 -5.76
N ALA A 110 7.93 -6.32 -6.94
CA ALA A 110 8.02 -7.22 -8.08
C ALA A 110 9.26 -6.96 -8.95
N SER A 111 9.86 -5.77 -8.85
CA SER A 111 11.04 -5.42 -9.64
C SER A 111 12.30 -6.16 -9.16
N LYS A 112 13.23 -6.41 -10.09
CA LYS A 112 14.50 -7.09 -9.77
C LYS A 112 15.50 -6.21 -9.03
N ASP A 113 15.40 -4.91 -9.22
CA ASP A 113 16.34 -3.91 -8.68
C ASP A 113 15.72 -3.00 -7.60
N GLY A 114 14.45 -3.22 -7.26
CA GLY A 114 13.73 -2.42 -6.28
C GLY A 114 13.38 -1.01 -6.76
N SER A 115 13.44 -0.76 -8.07
CA SER A 115 13.06 0.55 -8.62
C SER A 115 11.54 0.76 -8.62
N TYR A 116 11.12 2.03 -8.54
CA TYR A 116 9.71 2.38 -8.73
C TYR A 116 9.29 2.00 -10.15
N TYR A 117 8.18 1.28 -10.25
CA TYR A 117 7.62 0.88 -11.54
C TYR A 117 8.60 0.13 -12.47
N GLY A 118 9.60 -0.55 -11.87
CA GLY A 118 10.74 -1.17 -12.55
C GLY A 118 10.46 -2.53 -13.20
N VAL A 119 9.20 -2.91 -13.41
CA VAL A 119 8.87 -4.15 -14.12
C VAL A 119 8.93 -3.95 -15.63
N PRO A 120 9.34 -4.97 -16.43
CA PRO A 120 9.34 -4.90 -17.88
C PRO A 120 7.91 -4.78 -18.45
N GLU A 121 7.77 -4.31 -19.70
CA GLU A 121 6.46 -4.09 -20.33
C GLU A 121 5.66 -5.38 -20.51
N GLU A 122 6.37 -6.47 -20.78
CA GLU A 122 5.79 -7.81 -20.91
C GLU A 122 5.48 -8.50 -19.57
N TYR A 123 5.69 -7.82 -18.43
CA TYR A 123 5.44 -8.41 -17.11
C TYR A 123 3.97 -8.78 -16.95
N GLU A 124 3.75 -10.02 -16.55
CA GLU A 124 2.43 -10.53 -16.19
C GLU A 124 2.37 -10.80 -14.70
N TRP A 125 1.38 -10.23 -14.06
CA TRP A 125 1.17 -10.40 -12.63
C TRP A 125 0.62 -11.81 -12.35
N PRO A 126 1.28 -12.64 -11.52
CA PRO A 126 0.66 -13.85 -11.00
C PRO A 126 -0.65 -13.52 -10.30
N GLU A 127 -1.67 -14.36 -10.47
CA GLU A 127 -2.99 -14.09 -9.87
C GLU A 127 -2.91 -13.96 -8.34
N GLU A 128 -2.05 -14.77 -7.74
CA GLU A 128 -1.79 -14.71 -6.30
C GLU A 128 -1.10 -13.43 -5.85
N GLU A 129 -0.52 -12.65 -6.76
CA GLU A 129 0.12 -11.36 -6.48
C GLU A 129 -0.79 -10.16 -6.74
N LYS A 130 -1.90 -10.34 -7.42
CA LYS A 130 -2.85 -9.26 -7.68
C LYS A 130 -3.59 -8.81 -6.41
N PRO A 131 -3.95 -7.52 -6.31
CA PRO A 131 -4.83 -7.03 -5.25
C PRO A 131 -6.27 -7.55 -5.41
N GLY A 132 -7.09 -7.37 -4.40
CA GLY A 132 -8.52 -7.67 -4.47
C GLY A 132 -9.27 -6.79 -5.50
N ASP A 133 -10.37 -7.31 -6.07
CA ASP A 133 -11.15 -6.62 -7.11
C ASP A 133 -11.78 -5.30 -6.65
N ASN A 134 -11.93 -5.10 -5.35
CA ASN A 134 -12.53 -3.88 -4.80
C ASN A 134 -11.53 -2.75 -4.60
N LEU A 135 -10.22 -3.05 -4.67
CA LEU A 135 -9.18 -2.05 -4.49
C LEU A 135 -8.97 -1.22 -5.76
N THR A 136 -8.91 0.10 -5.60
CA THR A 136 -8.49 1.02 -6.66
C THR A 136 -6.99 1.30 -6.52
N MET A 137 -6.21 0.94 -7.52
CA MET A 137 -4.79 1.27 -7.60
C MET A 137 -4.61 2.69 -8.12
N VAL A 138 -3.78 3.48 -7.44
CA VAL A 138 -3.47 4.86 -7.85
C VAL A 138 -2.02 4.92 -8.31
N TYR A 139 -1.82 5.08 -9.60
CA TYR A 139 -0.52 5.35 -10.19
C TYR A 139 -0.15 6.82 -9.98
N TRP A 140 0.96 7.09 -9.35
CA TRP A 140 1.48 8.44 -9.20
C TRP A 140 2.79 8.62 -9.98
N ASP A 141 2.89 9.73 -10.71
CA ASP A 141 4.11 10.11 -11.41
C ASP A 141 4.14 11.63 -11.60
N TYR A 142 5.16 12.25 -11.04
CA TYR A 142 5.33 13.72 -11.05
C TYR A 142 6.55 14.14 -11.86
N TYR A 143 7.30 13.21 -12.43
CA TYR A 143 8.64 13.44 -12.96
C TYR A 143 8.78 13.21 -14.46
N ASN A 144 7.93 12.37 -15.02
CA ASN A 144 7.99 12.05 -16.46
C ASN A 144 7.22 13.10 -17.28
N HIS A 145 7.71 13.35 -18.49
CA HIS A 145 7.08 14.24 -19.47
C HIS A 145 6.77 13.52 -20.79
N ASP A 146 7.24 12.28 -20.96
CA ASP A 146 6.99 11.50 -22.16
C ASP A 146 5.65 10.74 -22.06
N PRO A 147 4.68 11.05 -22.96
CA PRO A 147 3.39 10.36 -22.99
C PRO A 147 3.52 8.83 -23.11
N LYS A 148 4.54 8.32 -23.80
CA LYS A 148 4.77 6.88 -23.95
C LYS A 148 5.06 6.19 -22.60
N THR A 149 5.72 6.88 -21.67
CA THR A 149 5.92 6.37 -20.30
C THR A 149 4.58 6.16 -19.61
N TYR A 150 3.68 7.12 -19.71
CA TYR A 150 2.34 7.01 -19.11
C TYR A 150 1.48 5.93 -19.78
N GLU A 151 1.50 5.83 -21.11
CA GLU A 151 0.79 4.78 -21.87
C GLU A 151 1.26 3.38 -21.42
N ARG A 152 2.58 3.17 -21.36
CA ARG A 152 3.19 1.94 -20.86
C ARG A 152 2.76 1.63 -19.42
N MET A 153 2.88 2.61 -18.53
CA MET A 153 2.55 2.41 -17.12
C MET A 153 1.07 2.14 -16.90
N LEU A 154 0.18 2.85 -17.57
CA LEU A 154 -1.25 2.57 -17.49
C LEU A 154 -1.61 1.19 -18.06
N SER A 155 -0.92 0.73 -19.09
CA SER A 155 -1.08 -0.63 -19.61
C SER A 155 -0.70 -1.69 -18.57
N LEU A 156 0.45 -1.51 -17.90
CA LEU A 156 0.89 -2.41 -16.81
C LEU A 156 -0.07 -2.39 -15.61
N HIS A 157 -0.58 -1.22 -15.24
CA HIS A 157 -1.57 -1.12 -14.16
C HIS A 157 -2.89 -1.84 -14.49
N LYS A 158 -3.32 -1.81 -15.75
CA LYS A 158 -4.51 -2.55 -16.20
C LYS A 158 -4.34 -4.07 -16.12
N LYS A 159 -3.10 -4.57 -16.20
CA LYS A 159 -2.80 -5.98 -15.94
C LYS A 159 -2.83 -6.32 -14.44
N LEU A 160 -2.54 -5.34 -13.58
CA LEU A 160 -2.53 -5.49 -12.12
C LEU A 160 -3.93 -5.39 -11.52
N SER A 161 -4.74 -4.43 -11.96
CA SER A 161 -6.06 -4.15 -11.38
C SER A 161 -7.04 -3.62 -12.42
N ASN A 162 -8.32 -3.96 -12.24
CA ASN A 162 -9.42 -3.46 -13.06
C ASN A 162 -9.81 -1.99 -12.73
N LYS A 163 -9.36 -1.46 -11.58
CA LYS A 163 -9.65 -0.10 -11.11
C LYS A 163 -8.34 0.67 -10.97
N VAL A 164 -8.07 1.59 -11.90
CA VAL A 164 -6.84 2.38 -11.91
C VAL A 164 -7.15 3.86 -12.01
N TYR A 165 -6.56 4.65 -11.13
CA TYR A 165 -6.52 6.11 -11.21
C TYR A 165 -5.09 6.58 -11.45
N PHE A 166 -4.96 7.73 -12.10
CA PHE A 166 -3.68 8.40 -12.30
C PHE A 166 -3.61 9.71 -11.50
N ALA A 167 -2.54 9.87 -10.75
CA ALA A 167 -2.20 11.08 -10.01
C ALA A 167 -0.96 11.72 -10.65
N GLY A 168 -1.19 12.71 -11.50
CA GLY A 168 -0.14 13.51 -12.14
C GLY A 168 0.17 14.79 -11.36
N GLY A 169 1.37 15.33 -11.57
CA GLY A 169 1.78 16.66 -11.10
C GLY A 169 1.74 17.69 -12.22
N GLY A 170 1.38 18.91 -11.91
CA GLY A 170 1.49 20.07 -12.81
C GLY A 170 2.38 21.14 -12.18
N TRP A 171 3.53 21.35 -12.76
CA TRP A 171 4.47 22.42 -12.37
C TRP A 171 4.63 23.42 -13.49
#